data_bc6036bfe7f2c0ccb33f72df26ea60b5
#
_entry.id   bc6036bfe7f2c0ccb33f72df26ea60b5
#
_cell.length_a   1.000
_cell.length_b   1.000
_cell.length_c   1.000
_cell.angle_alpha   90.00
_cell.angle_beta   90.00
_cell.angle_gamma   90.00
#
_symmetry.space_group_name_H-M   'P 1'
#
loop_
_entity.id
_entity.type
_entity.pdbx_description
1 polymer ?
#
loop_
_entity_poly.entity_id
_entity_poly.type
_entity_poly.pdbx_seq_one_letter_code
_entity_poly.pdbx_strand_id
1 'polypeptide(L)'
;GGTMTGVLKIDDSNSASTPALSFDTDPDTGFFRRSANNIGLSTGGTEQLFFNSNGITLQLQNQIRFADANSSHYVGFKAPTTVSSNIVWNLPATDAPVSGYALVSNGSGILSWGVAGGATQGIFWENNQTVTSNYTITNGKNAGSFGPITIQSGVTVTVGSGETWTVV
;
A
#
# COMPACT_ATOMS: atom_id res chain seq x y z
N GLY A 1 -30.39 -26.17 -25.96
CA GLY A 1 -29.06 -25.57 -25.99
C GLY A 1 -28.06 -26.53 -26.63
N GLY A 2 -27.32 -26.05 -27.65
CA GLY A 2 -26.28 -26.83 -28.31
C GLY A 2 -24.98 -26.81 -27.50
N THR A 3 -24.23 -27.90 -27.55
CA THR A 3 -22.87 -27.96 -26.98
C THR A 3 -21.88 -27.35 -27.98
N MET A 4 -21.14 -26.35 -27.59
CA MET A 4 -20.01 -25.86 -28.38
C MET A 4 -18.87 -26.86 -28.30
N THR A 5 -18.46 -27.40 -29.45
CA THR A 5 -17.36 -28.38 -29.56
C THR A 5 -16.03 -27.77 -30.02
N GLY A 6 -15.98 -26.45 -30.20
CA GLY A 6 -14.80 -25.71 -30.65
C GLY A 6 -14.47 -24.51 -29.74
N VAL A 7 -13.38 -23.83 -30.07
CA VAL A 7 -12.97 -22.59 -29.38
C VAL A 7 -13.93 -21.47 -29.73
N LEU A 8 -14.50 -20.82 -28.72
CA LEU A 8 -15.22 -19.55 -28.90
C LEU A 8 -14.20 -18.46 -29.20
N LYS A 9 -14.25 -17.88 -30.39
CA LYS A 9 -13.53 -16.65 -30.72
C LYS A 9 -14.52 -15.51 -30.73
N ILE A 10 -14.27 -14.50 -29.91
CA ILE A 10 -15.05 -13.26 -29.87
C ILE A 10 -14.29 -12.18 -30.62
N ASP A 11 -15.01 -11.22 -31.12
CA ASP A 11 -14.43 -10.11 -31.90
C ASP A 11 -13.44 -9.29 -31.08
N ASP A 12 -12.43 -8.69 -31.72
CA ASP A 12 -11.42 -7.84 -31.13
C ASP A 12 -11.99 -6.44 -30.84
N SER A 13 -12.81 -6.29 -29.80
CA SER A 13 -13.15 -4.96 -29.29
C SER A 13 -12.01 -4.45 -28.39
N ASN A 14 -11.44 -3.30 -28.74
CA ASN A 14 -10.40 -2.62 -27.95
C ASN A 14 -10.97 -1.50 -27.09
N SER A 15 -12.28 -1.48 -26.86
CA SER A 15 -12.98 -0.38 -26.21
C SER A 15 -13.73 -0.82 -24.96
N ALA A 16 -13.53 -0.09 -23.86
CA ALA A 16 -14.32 -0.27 -22.65
C ALA A 16 -15.80 0.10 -22.84
N SER A 17 -16.12 0.99 -23.78
CA SER A 17 -17.50 1.40 -24.06
C SER A 17 -18.28 0.40 -24.91
N THR A 18 -17.59 -0.54 -25.55
CA THR A 18 -18.19 -1.59 -26.39
C THR A 18 -17.41 -2.90 -26.21
N PRO A 19 -17.49 -3.52 -25.02
CA PRO A 19 -16.74 -4.76 -24.74
C PRO A 19 -17.21 -5.90 -25.66
N ALA A 20 -16.27 -6.75 -26.05
CA ALA A 20 -16.54 -7.88 -26.96
C ALA A 20 -17.42 -8.97 -26.33
N LEU A 21 -17.42 -9.10 -25.02
CA LEU A 21 -18.32 -9.94 -24.25
C LEU A 21 -19.09 -9.06 -23.26
N SER A 22 -20.35 -8.77 -23.55
CA SER A 22 -21.20 -7.88 -22.75
C SER A 22 -22.58 -8.50 -22.51
N PHE A 23 -23.42 -7.80 -21.77
CA PHE A 23 -24.78 -8.20 -21.47
C PHE A 23 -25.74 -7.53 -22.46
N ASP A 24 -26.85 -8.24 -22.84
CA ASP A 24 -27.83 -7.78 -23.83
C ASP A 24 -28.44 -6.41 -23.45
N THR A 25 -28.78 -6.23 -22.18
CA THR A 25 -29.38 -4.99 -21.67
C THR A 25 -28.39 -4.02 -21.04
N ASP A 26 -27.11 -4.38 -21.03
CA ASP A 26 -26.00 -3.56 -20.48
C ASP A 26 -24.74 -3.75 -21.37
N PRO A 27 -24.78 -3.17 -22.60
CA PRO A 27 -23.79 -3.47 -23.63
C PRO A 27 -22.41 -2.84 -23.36
N ASP A 28 -22.26 -1.96 -22.39
CA ASP A 28 -21.02 -1.28 -22.02
C ASP A 28 -20.39 -1.83 -20.72
N THR A 29 -20.96 -2.93 -20.20
CA THR A 29 -20.39 -3.72 -19.10
C THR A 29 -19.93 -5.07 -19.61
N GLY A 30 -18.63 -5.41 -19.41
CA GLY A 30 -18.12 -6.68 -19.90
C GLY A 30 -16.61 -6.75 -20.06
N PHE A 31 -16.15 -7.78 -20.78
CA PHE A 31 -14.75 -8.00 -21.08
C PHE A 31 -14.39 -7.52 -22.48
N PHE A 32 -13.25 -6.88 -22.62
CA PHE A 32 -12.70 -6.45 -23.90
C PHE A 32 -11.20 -6.73 -23.99
N ARG A 33 -10.69 -6.81 -25.21
CA ARG A 33 -9.26 -6.90 -25.46
C ARG A 33 -8.66 -5.50 -25.48
N ARG A 34 -8.02 -5.08 -24.40
CA ARG A 34 -7.39 -3.75 -24.27
C ARG A 34 -6.26 -3.53 -25.29
N SER A 35 -5.43 -4.55 -25.49
CA SER A 35 -4.35 -4.63 -26.47
C SER A 35 -3.87 -6.09 -26.59
N ALA A 36 -2.82 -6.34 -27.36
CA ALA A 36 -2.18 -7.67 -27.38
C ALA A 36 -1.77 -8.09 -25.95
N ASN A 37 -2.15 -9.30 -25.55
CA ASN A 37 -1.86 -9.91 -24.24
C ASN A 37 -2.48 -9.16 -23.02
N ASN A 38 -3.44 -8.27 -23.24
CA ASN A 38 -4.12 -7.52 -22.17
C ASN A 38 -5.65 -7.69 -22.28
N ILE A 39 -6.28 -8.03 -21.16
CA ILE A 39 -7.75 -8.15 -21.06
C ILE A 39 -8.22 -7.10 -20.07
N GLY A 40 -9.20 -6.28 -20.47
CA GLY A 40 -9.85 -5.30 -19.62
C GLY A 40 -11.25 -5.76 -19.20
N LEU A 41 -11.71 -5.27 -18.06
CA LEU A 41 -13.08 -5.32 -17.58
C LEU A 41 -13.62 -3.90 -17.52
N SER A 42 -14.78 -3.66 -18.13
CA SER A 42 -15.52 -2.41 -18.05
C SER A 42 -16.83 -2.56 -17.28
N THR A 43 -17.28 -1.46 -16.69
CA THR A 43 -18.64 -1.27 -16.19
C THR A 43 -19.08 0.15 -16.54
N GLY A 44 -20.28 0.30 -17.15
CA GLY A 44 -20.78 1.58 -17.58
C GLY A 44 -19.83 2.28 -18.58
N GLY A 45 -19.25 1.55 -19.50
CA GLY A 45 -18.33 2.06 -20.51
C GLY A 45 -16.95 2.50 -20.01
N THR A 46 -16.65 2.29 -18.72
CA THR A 46 -15.40 2.71 -18.08
C THR A 46 -14.57 1.50 -17.68
N GLU A 47 -13.28 1.48 -18.04
CA GLU A 47 -12.35 0.42 -17.62
C GLU A 47 -12.15 0.45 -16.11
N GLN A 48 -12.45 -0.64 -15.41
CA GLN A 48 -12.30 -0.78 -13.97
C GLN A 48 -10.97 -1.45 -13.59
N LEU A 49 -10.60 -2.47 -14.34
CA LEU A 49 -9.35 -3.19 -14.16
C LEU A 49 -8.88 -3.82 -15.48
N PHE A 50 -7.61 -4.18 -15.53
CA PHE A 50 -7.07 -5.02 -16.59
C PHE A 50 -6.05 -6.03 -16.08
N PHE A 51 -5.84 -7.09 -16.88
CA PHE A 51 -4.83 -8.11 -16.69
C PHE A 51 -3.78 -7.99 -17.79
N ASN A 52 -2.51 -8.13 -17.41
CA ASN A 52 -1.39 -8.25 -18.33
C ASN A 52 -0.28 -9.16 -17.74
N SER A 53 0.89 -9.21 -18.37
CA SER A 53 2.02 -10.03 -17.88
C SER A 53 2.52 -9.63 -16.48
N ASN A 54 2.24 -8.42 -16.01
CA ASN A 54 2.65 -7.94 -14.68
C ASN A 54 1.58 -8.19 -13.59
N GLY A 55 0.40 -8.70 -13.98
CA GLY A 55 -0.69 -9.02 -13.06
C GLY A 55 -1.95 -8.20 -13.28
N ILE A 56 -2.60 -7.81 -12.20
CA ILE A 56 -3.88 -7.08 -12.20
C ILE A 56 -3.64 -5.62 -11.86
N THR A 57 -4.16 -4.71 -12.66
CA THR A 57 -4.17 -3.27 -12.36
C THR A 57 -5.61 -2.80 -12.18
N LEU A 58 -5.92 -2.21 -11.04
CA LEU A 58 -7.17 -1.50 -10.78
C LEU A 58 -7.03 -0.06 -11.27
N GLN A 59 -7.98 0.42 -12.07
CA GLN A 59 -7.99 1.77 -12.62
C GLN A 59 -8.70 2.76 -11.68
N LEU A 60 -8.49 4.06 -11.91
CA LEU A 60 -9.26 5.16 -11.31
C LEU A 60 -9.31 5.14 -9.78
N GLN A 61 -8.25 4.67 -9.12
CA GLN A 61 -8.22 4.48 -7.66
C GLN A 61 -9.30 3.51 -7.14
N ASN A 62 -9.70 2.53 -7.92
CA ASN A 62 -10.57 1.47 -7.45
C ASN A 62 -9.90 0.70 -6.30
N GLN A 63 -10.71 0.03 -5.50
CA GLN A 63 -10.30 -0.61 -4.26
C GLN A 63 -10.37 -2.13 -4.39
N ILE A 64 -9.43 -2.81 -3.73
CA ILE A 64 -9.64 -4.22 -3.36
C ILE A 64 -10.37 -4.20 -2.02
N ARG A 65 -11.57 -4.78 -1.96
CA ARG A 65 -12.45 -4.79 -0.80
C ARG A 65 -12.68 -6.21 -0.31
N PHE A 66 -12.63 -6.40 1.00
CA PHE A 66 -12.98 -7.63 1.70
C PHE A 66 -14.19 -7.33 2.58
N ALA A 67 -15.35 -7.84 2.17
CA ALA A 67 -16.59 -7.65 2.90
C ALA A 67 -16.61 -8.51 4.18
N ASP A 68 -17.33 -8.04 5.18
CA ASP A 68 -17.63 -8.82 6.39
C ASP A 68 -18.60 -9.98 6.09
N ALA A 69 -18.87 -10.83 7.10
CA ALA A 69 -19.65 -12.05 6.91
C ALA A 69 -21.09 -11.83 6.42
N ASN A 70 -21.68 -10.69 6.71
CA ASN A 70 -23.04 -10.34 6.28
C ASN A 70 -23.06 -9.34 5.11
N SER A 71 -21.88 -9.00 4.56
CA SER A 71 -21.69 -8.07 3.45
C SER A 71 -22.21 -6.65 3.71
N SER A 72 -22.34 -6.25 4.97
CA SER A 72 -22.79 -4.92 5.35
C SER A 72 -21.70 -3.86 5.31
N HIS A 73 -20.46 -4.28 5.58
CA HIS A 73 -19.26 -3.41 5.63
C HIS A 73 -18.06 -4.12 5.00
N TYR A 74 -16.98 -3.39 4.77
CA TYR A 74 -15.74 -3.94 4.20
C TYR A 74 -14.50 -3.25 4.75
N VAL A 75 -13.35 -3.92 4.64
CA VAL A 75 -12.02 -3.33 4.69
C VAL A 75 -11.37 -3.42 3.32
N GLY A 76 -10.48 -2.49 2.97
CA GLY A 76 -9.89 -2.52 1.64
C GLY A 76 -8.60 -1.72 1.51
N PHE A 77 -7.93 -1.94 0.38
CA PHE A 77 -6.73 -1.19 -0.02
C PHE A 77 -7.05 -0.29 -1.21
N LYS A 78 -6.47 0.90 -1.20
CA LYS A 78 -6.63 1.91 -2.25
C LYS A 78 -5.35 2.70 -2.43
N ALA A 79 -5.02 3.06 -3.67
CA ALA A 79 -3.93 3.99 -3.94
C ALA A 79 -4.27 5.41 -3.46
N PRO A 80 -3.27 6.24 -3.07
CA PRO A 80 -3.49 7.66 -2.80
C PRO A 80 -3.85 8.41 -4.10
N THR A 81 -4.31 9.65 -3.98
CA THR A 81 -4.71 10.48 -5.13
C THR A 81 -3.56 10.68 -6.11
N THR A 82 -2.34 10.83 -5.61
CA THR A 82 -1.13 11.01 -6.43
C THR A 82 -0.03 10.10 -5.93
N VAL A 83 0.62 9.39 -6.86
CA VAL A 83 1.81 8.57 -6.62
C VAL A 83 2.92 9.16 -7.49
N SER A 84 4.03 9.57 -6.90
CA SER A 84 5.15 10.22 -7.61
C SER A 84 5.97 9.25 -8.46
N SER A 85 6.00 7.98 -8.10
CA SER A 85 6.67 6.89 -8.83
C SER A 85 6.03 5.55 -8.50
N ASN A 86 6.19 4.56 -9.38
CA ASN A 86 5.69 3.21 -9.12
C ASN A 86 6.40 2.62 -7.91
N ILE A 87 5.62 2.08 -6.98
CA ILE A 87 6.11 1.41 -5.78
C ILE A 87 5.52 0.00 -5.77
N VAL A 88 6.39 -0.99 -5.62
CA VAL A 88 6.00 -2.39 -5.38
C VAL A 88 6.58 -2.80 -4.04
N TRP A 89 5.74 -3.23 -3.13
CA TRP A 89 6.18 -3.78 -1.85
C TRP A 89 6.33 -5.29 -1.95
N ASN A 90 7.55 -5.76 -1.77
CA ASN A 90 7.85 -7.19 -1.67
C ASN A 90 7.53 -7.65 -0.24
N LEU A 91 6.57 -8.53 -0.11
CA LEU A 91 6.18 -9.11 1.17
C LEU A 91 7.29 -10.00 1.73
N PRO A 92 7.38 -10.16 3.07
CA PRO A 92 8.29 -11.15 3.68
C PRO A 92 7.96 -12.56 3.21
N ALA A 93 8.99 -13.40 3.06
CA ALA A 93 8.82 -14.80 2.63
C ALA A 93 8.26 -15.70 3.74
N THR A 94 8.30 -15.27 4.99
CA THR A 94 7.84 -16.04 6.17
C THR A 94 6.89 -15.19 7.01
N ASP A 95 6.16 -15.83 7.90
CA ASP A 95 5.36 -15.15 8.93
C ASP A 95 6.25 -14.47 9.96
N ALA A 96 5.66 -13.59 10.79
CA ALA A 96 6.33 -12.98 11.94
C ALA A 96 6.86 -14.04 12.90
N PRO A 97 8.12 -13.90 13.39
CA PRO A 97 8.72 -14.93 14.26
C PRO A 97 8.01 -15.07 15.60
N VAL A 98 7.43 -13.98 16.11
CA VAL A 98 6.63 -13.96 17.34
C VAL A 98 5.58 -12.85 17.28
N SER A 99 4.61 -12.87 18.19
CA SER A 99 3.63 -11.79 18.37
C SER A 99 4.31 -10.45 18.69
N GLY A 100 3.70 -9.34 18.28
CA GLY A 100 4.21 -7.99 18.51
C GLY A 100 5.14 -7.44 17.42
N TYR A 101 5.35 -8.20 16.35
CA TYR A 101 6.04 -7.68 15.16
C TYR A 101 5.06 -6.92 14.25
N ALA A 102 5.56 -5.91 13.59
CA ALA A 102 4.85 -5.15 12.57
C ALA A 102 5.54 -5.29 11.20
N LEU A 103 4.77 -5.08 10.15
CA LEU A 103 5.31 -5.00 8.80
C LEU A 103 6.01 -3.64 8.64
N VAL A 104 7.31 -3.64 8.43
CA VAL A 104 8.15 -2.44 8.29
C VAL A 104 8.79 -2.39 6.90
N SER A 105 8.96 -1.17 6.36
CA SER A 105 9.60 -0.94 5.07
C SER A 105 11.04 -0.47 5.26
N ASN A 106 11.94 -0.96 4.41
CA ASN A 106 13.33 -0.48 4.34
C ASN A 106 13.50 0.83 3.56
N GLY A 107 12.42 1.44 3.09
CA GLY A 107 12.45 2.64 2.23
C GLY A 107 12.70 2.36 0.75
N SER A 108 12.93 1.11 0.35
CA SER A 108 13.22 0.71 -1.04
C SER A 108 12.27 -0.39 -1.54
N GLY A 109 11.07 -0.48 -0.95
CA GLY A 109 10.02 -1.41 -1.38
C GLY A 109 10.12 -2.81 -0.80
N ILE A 110 11.13 -3.14 0.00
CA ILE A 110 11.20 -4.44 0.68
C ILE A 110 10.54 -4.31 2.04
N LEU A 111 9.58 -5.18 2.32
CA LEU A 111 8.92 -5.31 3.62
C LEU A 111 9.53 -6.47 4.40
N SER A 112 9.66 -6.27 5.70
CA SER A 112 10.14 -7.26 6.65
C SER A 112 9.36 -7.17 7.96
N TRP A 113 9.48 -8.18 8.81
CA TRP A 113 8.92 -8.13 10.15
C TRP A 113 9.90 -7.42 11.09
N GLY A 114 9.43 -6.36 11.75
CA GLY A 114 10.17 -5.61 12.74
C GLY A 114 9.39 -5.48 14.04
N VAL A 115 10.07 -5.25 15.14
CA VAL A 115 9.42 -5.00 16.43
C VAL A 115 8.55 -3.75 16.33
N ALA A 116 7.28 -3.86 16.71
CA ALA A 116 6.36 -2.73 16.79
C ALA A 116 6.70 -1.87 18.02
N GLY A 117 7.21 -0.68 17.81
CA GLY A 117 7.61 0.23 18.89
C GLY A 117 9.12 0.24 19.16
N GLY A 118 9.60 1.23 19.92
CA GLY A 118 11.03 1.49 20.16
C GLY A 118 11.73 0.59 21.18
N ALA A 119 11.12 -0.53 21.60
CA ALA A 119 11.72 -1.41 22.61
C ALA A 119 12.17 -2.73 22.00
N THR A 120 13.46 -3.01 22.00
CA THR A 120 14.00 -4.33 21.67
C THR A 120 13.64 -5.32 22.76
N GLN A 121 12.98 -6.44 22.40
CA GLN A 121 12.46 -7.46 23.31
C GLN A 121 11.45 -6.97 24.37
N GLY A 122 10.83 -5.79 24.17
CA GLY A 122 9.84 -5.22 25.09
C GLY A 122 10.39 -4.68 26.42
N ILE A 123 11.71 -4.74 26.64
CA ILE A 123 12.33 -4.33 27.90
C ILE A 123 13.29 -3.17 27.69
N PHE A 124 14.08 -3.18 26.59
CA PHE A 124 15.12 -2.20 26.35
C PHE A 124 14.66 -1.13 25.34
N TRP A 125 14.77 0.12 25.74
CA TRP A 125 14.63 1.28 24.87
C TRP A 125 16.02 1.78 24.50
N GLU A 126 16.34 1.75 23.22
CA GLU A 126 17.65 2.17 22.71
C GLU A 126 17.49 3.41 21.84
N ASN A 127 18.42 4.35 21.94
CA ASN A 127 18.53 5.49 21.04
C ASN A 127 19.98 5.65 20.58
N ASN A 128 20.14 6.29 19.43
CA ASN A 128 21.46 6.67 18.94
C ASN A 128 22.11 7.68 19.90
N GLN A 129 23.42 7.59 20.09
CA GLN A 129 24.18 8.52 20.94
C GLN A 129 24.43 9.87 20.27
N THR A 130 24.25 9.97 18.93
CA THR A 130 24.51 11.20 18.18
C THR A 130 23.26 11.65 17.43
N VAL A 131 22.86 12.91 17.64
CA VAL A 131 21.84 13.59 16.85
C VAL A 131 22.51 14.16 15.61
N THR A 132 22.13 13.65 14.43
CA THR A 132 22.76 13.97 13.13
C THR A 132 21.92 14.88 12.23
N SER A 133 20.70 15.21 12.65
CA SER A 133 19.77 16.10 11.92
C SER A 133 19.00 16.99 12.89
N ASN A 134 18.56 18.15 12.40
CA ASN A 134 17.75 19.06 13.21
C ASN A 134 16.47 18.35 13.68
N TYR A 135 16.15 18.55 14.95
CA TYR A 135 14.94 17.99 15.57
C TYR A 135 14.25 19.03 16.44
N THR A 136 12.94 19.11 16.32
CA THR A 136 12.10 19.97 17.19
C THR A 136 11.15 19.07 17.96
N ILE A 137 11.15 19.18 19.29
CA ILE A 137 10.17 18.50 20.12
C ILE A 137 8.80 19.05 19.75
N THR A 138 7.87 18.13 19.44
CA THR A 138 6.52 18.49 19.00
C THR A 138 5.82 19.30 20.10
N ASN A 139 5.21 20.41 19.74
CA ASN A 139 4.49 21.28 20.67
C ASN A 139 3.52 20.50 21.57
N GLY A 140 3.61 20.77 22.87
CA GLY A 140 2.81 20.09 23.91
C GLY A 140 3.30 18.68 24.27
N LYS A 141 4.53 18.27 23.88
CA LYS A 141 5.12 16.97 24.23
C LYS A 141 6.45 17.14 24.94
N ASN A 142 6.80 16.14 25.75
CA ASN A 142 8.13 15.99 26.34
C ASN A 142 8.88 14.83 25.66
N ALA A 143 10.19 14.91 25.62
CA ALA A 143 11.07 13.88 25.07
C ALA A 143 12.00 13.32 26.14
N GLY A 144 12.37 12.05 25.98
CA GLY A 144 13.39 11.38 26.80
C GLY A 144 14.43 10.68 25.93
N SER A 145 15.67 10.66 26.37
CA SER A 145 16.79 9.93 25.77
C SER A 145 17.68 9.32 26.84
N PHE A 146 18.38 8.25 26.49
CA PHE A 146 19.43 7.66 27.32
C PHE A 146 20.80 8.24 26.89
N GLY A 147 21.56 8.77 27.88
CA GLY A 147 22.85 9.43 27.65
C GLY A 147 24.05 8.46 27.55
N PRO A 148 25.21 8.98 27.17
CA PRO A 148 25.48 10.35 26.76
C PRO A 148 24.96 10.65 25.35
N ILE A 149 24.45 11.89 25.13
CA ILE A 149 23.99 12.35 23.82
C ILE A 149 24.92 13.43 23.28
N THR A 150 25.35 13.25 22.03
CA THR A 150 26.15 14.24 21.28
C THR A 150 25.29 14.87 20.20
N ILE A 151 25.26 16.20 20.13
CA ILE A 151 24.66 16.92 18.99
C ILE A 151 25.78 17.21 18.00
N GLN A 152 25.64 16.72 16.77
CA GLN A 152 26.63 16.94 15.71
C GLN A 152 26.75 18.43 15.39
N SER A 153 28.00 18.86 15.03
CA SER A 153 28.22 20.26 14.62
C SER A 153 27.28 20.69 13.50
N GLY A 154 26.65 21.86 13.67
CA GLY A 154 25.65 22.38 12.71
C GLY A 154 24.24 21.83 12.88
N VAL A 155 24.00 20.92 13.81
CA VAL A 155 22.68 20.37 14.14
C VAL A 155 22.09 21.10 15.34
N THR A 156 20.77 21.30 15.32
CA THR A 156 20.02 21.95 16.40
C THR A 156 18.91 21.02 16.91
N VAL A 157 18.81 20.88 18.23
CA VAL A 157 17.66 20.30 18.90
C VAL A 157 16.89 21.46 19.55
N THR A 158 15.62 21.67 19.13
CA THR A 158 14.77 22.73 19.65
C THR A 158 13.81 22.15 20.69
N VAL A 159 13.86 22.71 21.89
CA VAL A 159 12.90 22.49 22.99
C VAL A 159 12.03 23.72 23.09
N GLY A 160 10.75 23.61 22.83
CA GLY A 160 9.79 24.71 22.85
C GLY A 160 9.43 25.18 24.27
N SER A 161 8.64 26.25 24.33
CA SER A 161 8.18 26.77 25.63
C SER A 161 7.20 25.81 26.29
N GLY A 162 7.49 25.37 27.51
CA GLY A 162 6.69 24.41 28.26
C GLY A 162 6.98 22.93 27.94
N GLU A 163 7.94 22.67 27.08
CA GLU A 163 8.39 21.33 26.71
C GLU A 163 9.68 20.96 27.47
N THR A 164 9.96 19.70 27.58
CA THR A 164 11.16 19.20 28.27
C THR A 164 11.83 18.11 27.45
N TRP A 165 13.17 18.15 27.38
CA TRP A 165 13.99 17.02 26.97
C TRP A 165 14.82 16.51 28.15
N THR A 166 14.52 15.29 28.58
CA THR A 166 15.25 14.63 29.67
C THR A 166 16.24 13.64 29.10
N VAL A 167 17.50 13.74 29.51
CA VAL A 167 18.56 12.76 29.22
C VAL A 167 18.90 12.05 30.52
N VAL A 168 18.79 10.72 30.56
CA VAL A 168 19.05 9.86 31.75
C VAL A 168 20.19 8.90 31.47
#